data_220f3c8fe5ec1ecceb1c615e2bf227ed
#
_entry.id   220f3c8fe5ec1ecceb1c615e2bf227ed
#
_cell.length_a   1.000
_cell.length_b   1.000
_cell.length_c   1.000
_cell.angle_alpha   90.00
_cell.angle_beta   90.00
_cell.angle_gamma   90.00
#
_symmetry.space_group_name_H-M   'P 1'
#
loop_
_entity.id
_entity.type
_entity.pdbx_description
1 polymer ?
#
loop_
_entity_poly.entity_id
_entity_poly.type
_entity_poly.pdbx_seq_one_letter_code
_entity_poly.pdbx_strand_id
1 'polypeptide(L)'
;MATISSEDLSFEFNYSNFEGGWIRYQFYFRWRGDNIINESVLKKEGDYWGNRGDGAFLAEEYEVDGLTRLLKKVLEKNQADYWESLDPDILVAVYPDQFFPFLPSHYQLVRESDEHKAEREARENLKREQGNLPDDLFTMIVSVDAYNLKHAVTYYGSGLSLQMVVSREELEVFLNGLETEYQAFKEKFRVDEWQENE
;
A
#
# COMPACT_ATOMS: atom_id res chain seq x y z
N MET A 1 7.73 -12.36 2.70
CA MET A 1 7.51 -11.12 1.95
C MET A 1 6.19 -11.22 1.22
N ALA A 2 5.26 -10.33 1.52
CA ALA A 2 3.97 -10.27 0.84
C ALA A 2 4.14 -9.63 -0.55
N THR A 3 3.54 -10.23 -1.56
CA THR A 3 3.68 -9.78 -2.95
C THR A 3 2.33 -9.74 -3.64
N ILE A 4 2.08 -8.66 -4.39
CA ILE A 4 0.95 -8.55 -5.30
C ILE A 4 1.47 -8.20 -6.69
N SER A 5 0.90 -8.79 -7.72
CA SER A 5 1.37 -8.63 -9.10
C SER A 5 0.21 -8.39 -10.05
N SER A 6 0.49 -7.65 -11.11
CA SER A 6 -0.40 -7.44 -12.24
C SER A 6 0.43 -7.40 -13.51
N GLU A 7 0.31 -8.42 -14.36
CA GLU A 7 1.12 -8.59 -15.57
C GLU A 7 2.63 -8.54 -15.25
N ASP A 8 3.32 -7.52 -15.77
CA ASP A 8 4.75 -7.30 -15.60
C ASP A 8 5.11 -6.49 -14.33
N LEU A 9 4.12 -5.97 -13.60
CA LEU A 9 4.30 -5.14 -12.42
C LEU A 9 4.13 -5.96 -11.14
N SER A 10 4.94 -5.69 -10.11
CA SER A 10 4.68 -6.18 -8.76
C SER A 10 5.05 -5.16 -7.68
N PHE A 11 4.32 -5.25 -6.59
CA PHE A 11 4.62 -4.59 -5.33
C PHE A 11 4.88 -5.65 -4.26
N GLU A 12 6.00 -5.50 -3.57
CA GLU A 12 6.42 -6.38 -2.49
C GLU A 12 6.55 -5.57 -1.21
N PHE A 13 6.09 -6.15 -0.09
CA PHE A 13 6.17 -5.54 1.23
C PHE A 13 6.67 -6.55 2.26
N ASN A 14 7.53 -6.09 3.19
CA ASN A 14 8.18 -6.94 4.18
C ASN A 14 8.49 -6.16 5.45
N TYR A 15 8.21 -6.73 6.62
CA TYR A 15 8.68 -6.21 7.90
C TYR A 15 10.13 -6.64 8.11
N SER A 16 11.03 -5.69 8.32
CA SER A 16 12.47 -5.96 8.29
C SER A 16 13.14 -5.99 9.67
N ASN A 17 12.82 -5.07 10.55
CA ASN A 17 13.47 -4.92 11.85
C ASN A 17 12.55 -4.28 12.90
N PHE A 18 12.86 -4.48 14.18
CA PHE A 18 12.24 -3.82 15.33
C PHE A 18 13.32 -3.26 16.23
N GLU A 19 13.32 -1.96 16.47
CA GLU A 19 14.31 -1.28 17.29
C GLU A 19 13.74 0.00 17.89
N GLY A 20 13.91 0.17 19.20
CA GLY A 20 13.50 1.38 19.91
C GLY A 20 12.01 1.69 19.83
N GLY A 21 11.13 0.67 19.84
CA GLY A 21 9.69 0.82 19.69
C GLY A 21 9.21 1.01 18.25
N TRP A 22 10.11 0.98 17.28
CA TRP A 22 9.80 1.18 15.87
C TRP A 22 9.88 -0.11 15.07
N ILE A 23 8.87 -0.36 14.25
CA ILE A 23 8.87 -1.42 13.26
C ILE A 23 9.35 -0.85 11.94
N ARG A 24 10.41 -1.45 11.38
CA ARG A 24 10.92 -1.10 10.06
C ARG A 24 10.35 -2.02 9.02
N TYR A 25 10.04 -1.49 7.85
CA TYR A 25 9.55 -2.24 6.70
C TYR A 25 10.37 -1.92 5.45
N GLN A 26 10.32 -2.82 4.48
CA GLN A 26 10.89 -2.67 3.16
C GLN A 26 9.81 -2.88 2.11
N PHE A 27 9.89 -2.15 1.02
CA PHE A 27 9.02 -2.35 -0.12
C PHE A 27 9.79 -2.24 -1.43
N TYR A 28 9.27 -2.94 -2.47
CA TYR A 28 9.89 -2.94 -3.77
C TYR A 28 8.82 -2.76 -4.85
N PHE A 29 9.13 -1.92 -5.82
CA PHE A 29 8.39 -1.80 -7.06
C PHE A 29 9.18 -2.49 -8.15
N ARG A 30 8.57 -3.48 -8.80
CA ARG A 30 9.25 -4.23 -9.85
C ARG A 30 8.52 -4.12 -11.16
N TRP A 31 9.31 -4.10 -12.21
CA TRP A 31 8.88 -4.27 -13.58
C TRP A 31 9.66 -5.46 -14.17
N ARG A 32 8.97 -6.51 -14.60
CA ARG A 32 9.57 -7.74 -15.14
C ARG A 32 10.66 -8.33 -14.26
N GLY A 33 10.48 -8.22 -12.94
CA GLY A 33 11.45 -8.68 -11.95
C GLY A 33 12.53 -7.67 -11.58
N ASP A 34 12.76 -6.63 -12.37
CA ASP A 34 13.73 -5.59 -12.07
C ASP A 34 13.15 -4.57 -11.10
N ASN A 35 13.91 -4.21 -10.08
CA ASN A 35 13.51 -3.20 -9.11
C ASN A 35 13.56 -1.79 -9.73
N ILE A 36 12.39 -1.15 -9.85
CA ILE A 36 12.25 0.20 -10.43
C ILE A 36 12.80 1.25 -9.48
N ILE A 37 12.58 1.07 -8.17
CA ILE A 37 13.12 1.94 -7.13
C ILE A 37 14.20 1.15 -6.41
N ASN A 38 15.45 1.45 -6.68
CA ASN A 38 16.60 0.76 -6.11
C ASN A 38 17.42 1.69 -5.20
N GLU A 39 18.35 1.12 -4.44
CA GLU A 39 19.20 1.84 -3.50
C GLU A 39 19.99 3.01 -4.11
N SER A 40 20.16 3.04 -5.43
CA SER A 40 20.87 4.11 -6.10
C SER A 40 20.09 5.42 -6.11
N VAL A 41 18.76 5.36 -6.03
CA VAL A 41 17.88 6.54 -6.04
C VAL A 41 17.31 6.87 -4.67
N LEU A 42 17.34 5.94 -3.71
CA LEU A 42 16.83 6.14 -2.35
C LEU A 42 17.91 6.78 -1.45
N LYS A 43 17.48 7.56 -0.46
CA LYS A 43 18.37 8.12 0.57
C LYS A 43 19.04 6.98 1.37
N LYS A 44 20.26 7.26 1.87
CA LYS A 44 20.98 6.32 2.73
C LYS A 44 20.62 6.54 4.19
N GLU A 45 20.81 5.49 5.01
CA GLU A 45 20.73 5.62 6.47
C GLU A 45 21.69 6.68 6.99
N GLY A 46 21.20 7.55 7.87
CA GLY A 46 21.96 8.68 8.36
C GLY A 46 21.76 9.97 7.56
N ASP A 47 21.19 9.93 6.38
CA ASP A 47 20.66 11.14 5.75
C ASP A 47 19.47 11.63 6.60
N TYR A 48 19.47 12.91 6.96
CA TYR A 48 18.50 13.50 7.87
C TYR A 48 17.07 13.12 7.48
N TRP A 49 16.36 12.40 8.35
CA TRP A 49 15.03 11.81 8.12
C TRP A 49 14.93 10.89 6.90
N GLY A 50 16.06 10.60 6.27
CA GLY A 50 16.09 9.86 5.03
C GLY A 50 15.80 8.39 5.24
N ASN A 51 14.80 7.91 4.54
CA ASN A 51 14.49 6.53 4.42
C ASN A 51 14.86 6.00 3.04
N ARG A 52 15.29 4.77 2.92
CA ARG A 52 15.85 4.20 1.69
C ARG A 52 14.94 3.13 1.11
N GLY A 53 13.66 3.34 1.23
CA GLY A 53 12.69 2.28 1.04
C GLY A 53 12.52 1.38 2.27
N ASP A 54 13.18 1.77 3.39
CA ASP A 54 12.90 1.27 4.71
C ASP A 54 12.09 2.32 5.45
N GLY A 55 10.82 2.10 5.65
CA GLY A 55 9.97 2.94 6.48
C GLY A 55 10.07 2.56 7.96
N ALA A 56 9.52 3.38 8.82
CA ALA A 56 9.40 3.10 10.22
C ALA A 56 7.96 3.34 10.69
N PHE A 57 7.38 2.35 11.35
CA PHE A 57 6.11 2.46 12.04
C PHE A 57 6.33 2.57 13.54
N LEU A 58 5.42 3.23 14.23
CA LEU A 58 5.24 3.00 15.66
C LEU A 58 4.78 1.57 15.89
N ALA A 59 5.26 0.93 16.95
CA ALA A 59 4.84 -0.42 17.32
C ALA A 59 3.38 -0.51 17.82
N GLU A 60 2.58 0.51 17.58
CA GLU A 60 1.19 0.60 17.95
C GLU A 60 0.27 -0.02 16.88
N GLU A 61 -0.77 -0.69 17.34
CA GLU A 61 -1.65 -1.50 16.50
C GLU A 61 -2.28 -0.69 15.36
N TYR A 62 -2.70 0.54 15.63
CA TYR A 62 -3.40 1.36 14.63
C TYR A 62 -2.50 1.78 13.46
N GLU A 63 -1.20 1.82 13.66
CA GLU A 63 -0.23 2.16 12.61
C GLU A 63 0.22 0.90 11.87
N VAL A 64 0.66 -0.11 12.61
CA VAL A 64 1.24 -1.34 12.06
C VAL A 64 0.24 -2.11 11.22
N ASP A 65 -1.02 -2.16 11.67
CA ASP A 65 -2.10 -2.85 10.96
C ASP A 65 -2.76 -2.00 9.87
N GLY A 66 -2.31 -0.79 9.65
CA GLY A 66 -2.98 0.17 8.76
C GLY A 66 -3.24 -0.37 7.37
N LEU A 67 -2.21 -0.93 6.73
CA LEU A 67 -2.33 -1.54 5.40
C LEU A 67 -3.25 -2.78 5.41
N THR A 68 -3.11 -3.65 6.41
CA THR A 68 -3.96 -4.82 6.57
C THR A 68 -5.43 -4.44 6.77
N ARG A 69 -5.71 -3.44 7.61
CA ARG A 69 -7.06 -2.91 7.84
C ARG A 69 -7.67 -2.27 6.59
N LEU A 70 -6.85 -1.54 5.82
CA LEU A 70 -7.29 -1.01 4.53
C LEU A 70 -7.81 -2.12 3.63
N LEU A 71 -7.00 -3.17 3.41
CA LEU A 71 -7.34 -4.27 2.51
C LEU A 71 -8.58 -5.02 2.98
N LYS A 72 -8.67 -5.36 4.29
CA LYS A 72 -9.88 -5.98 4.88
C LYS A 72 -11.12 -5.15 4.62
N LYS A 73 -11.05 -3.85 4.93
CA LYS A 73 -12.18 -2.95 4.76
C LYS A 73 -12.65 -2.87 3.29
N VAL A 74 -11.70 -2.77 2.36
CA VAL A 74 -12.02 -2.69 0.93
C VAL A 74 -12.65 -4.01 0.46
N LEU A 75 -12.08 -5.16 0.83
CA LEU A 75 -12.61 -6.48 0.47
C LEU A 75 -13.99 -6.76 1.08
N GLU A 76 -14.21 -6.38 2.34
CA GLU A 76 -15.48 -6.62 3.05
C GLU A 76 -16.59 -5.67 2.60
N LYS A 77 -16.26 -4.37 2.46
CA LYS A 77 -17.26 -3.32 2.23
C LYS A 77 -17.41 -2.94 0.76
N ASN A 78 -16.51 -3.38 -0.10
CA ASN A 78 -16.42 -2.94 -1.49
C ASN A 78 -16.43 -1.42 -1.62
N GLN A 79 -15.65 -0.74 -0.77
CA GLN A 79 -15.50 0.71 -0.73
C GLN A 79 -14.07 1.13 -0.96
N ALA A 80 -13.86 2.16 -1.77
CA ALA A 80 -12.55 2.76 -1.95
C ALA A 80 -12.05 3.42 -0.66
N ASP A 81 -10.79 3.18 -0.33
CA ASP A 81 -10.12 3.80 0.81
C ASP A 81 -8.61 3.84 0.57
N TYR A 82 -7.89 4.50 1.46
CA TYR A 82 -6.43 4.58 1.43
C TYR A 82 -5.84 4.48 2.84
N TRP A 83 -4.59 4.06 2.88
CA TRP A 83 -3.71 4.09 4.05
C TRP A 83 -2.43 4.85 3.70
N GLU A 84 -1.95 5.63 4.63
CA GLU A 84 -0.71 6.40 4.55
C GLU A 84 0.07 6.12 5.84
N SER A 85 1.37 5.87 5.73
CA SER A 85 2.24 5.72 6.89
C SER A 85 2.35 7.05 7.65
N LEU A 86 2.63 6.99 8.96
CA LEU A 86 2.72 8.16 9.84
C LEU A 86 3.81 9.13 9.36
N ASP A 87 5.00 8.62 9.12
CA ASP A 87 5.98 9.31 8.28
C ASP A 87 5.56 9.02 6.84
N PRO A 88 5.28 10.04 6.02
CA PRO A 88 4.68 9.84 4.70
C PRO A 88 5.64 9.20 3.69
N ASP A 89 6.15 8.02 4.03
CA ASP A 89 7.05 7.25 3.19
C ASP A 89 6.29 6.61 2.04
N ILE A 90 5.13 6.05 2.37
CA ILE A 90 4.31 5.28 1.45
C ILE A 90 2.82 5.56 1.66
N LEU A 91 2.09 5.61 0.56
CA LEU A 91 0.64 5.66 0.53
C LEU A 91 0.13 4.51 -0.33
N VAL A 92 -0.87 3.79 0.16
CA VAL A 92 -1.57 2.75 -0.60
C VAL A 92 -3.05 3.12 -0.68
N ALA A 93 -3.59 3.18 -1.91
CA ALA A 93 -5.01 3.38 -2.15
C ALA A 93 -5.56 2.21 -2.97
N VAL A 94 -6.77 1.76 -2.64
CA VAL A 94 -7.44 0.65 -3.33
C VAL A 94 -8.86 1.06 -3.69
N TYR A 95 -9.20 0.89 -4.95
CA TYR A 95 -10.48 1.25 -5.54
C TYR A 95 -11.15 0.01 -6.12
N PRO A 96 -12.30 -0.42 -5.60
CA PRO A 96 -13.07 -1.51 -6.17
C PRO A 96 -13.61 -1.16 -7.55
N ASP A 97 -13.65 -2.13 -8.44
CA ASP A 97 -14.29 -2.06 -9.76
C ASP A 97 -13.83 -0.88 -10.65
N GLN A 98 -12.70 -0.26 -10.35
CA GLN A 98 -12.30 0.95 -11.04
C GLN A 98 -11.13 0.67 -11.97
N PHE A 99 -11.36 0.92 -13.21
CA PHE A 99 -10.30 1.19 -14.16
C PHE A 99 -10.14 2.71 -14.26
N PHE A 100 -9.06 3.24 -13.68
CA PHE A 100 -8.71 4.65 -13.89
C PHE A 100 -7.90 4.78 -15.16
N PRO A 101 -8.44 5.40 -16.21
CA PRO A 101 -7.58 5.88 -17.26
C PRO A 101 -6.61 6.90 -16.64
N PHE A 102 -5.38 6.92 -17.10
CA PHE A 102 -4.33 7.85 -16.69
C PHE A 102 -4.76 9.32 -16.92
N LEU A 103 -5.55 9.86 -16.02
CA LEU A 103 -5.92 11.27 -16.03
C LEU A 103 -5.57 11.90 -14.69
N PRO A 104 -4.37 12.49 -14.53
CA PRO A 104 -3.90 13.07 -13.28
C PRO A 104 -4.83 14.15 -12.72
N SER A 105 -5.59 14.84 -13.56
CA SER A 105 -6.42 15.97 -13.16
C SER A 105 -7.68 15.61 -12.36
N HIS A 106 -8.02 14.33 -12.24
CA HIS A 106 -9.21 13.86 -11.53
C HIS A 106 -8.88 12.96 -10.34
N TYR A 107 -7.61 12.88 -10.00
CA TYR A 107 -7.11 12.05 -8.94
C TYR A 107 -7.35 12.74 -7.59
N GLN A 108 -8.46 12.45 -6.96
CA GLN A 108 -8.65 12.71 -5.56
C GLN A 108 -8.59 11.38 -4.82
N LEU A 109 -7.65 11.27 -3.90
CA LEU A 109 -7.67 10.22 -2.90
C LEU A 109 -8.92 10.44 -2.06
N VAL A 110 -9.95 9.68 -2.33
CA VAL A 110 -11.24 9.85 -1.68
C VAL A 110 -11.54 8.59 -0.90
N ARG A 111 -11.81 8.76 0.38
CA ARG A 111 -12.57 7.76 1.10
C ARG A 111 -13.98 7.80 0.57
N GLU A 112 -14.38 6.74 -0.10
CA GLU A 112 -15.67 6.67 -0.74
C GLU A 112 -16.79 6.71 0.32
N SER A 113 -17.76 7.62 0.15
CA SER A 113 -18.97 7.65 0.95
C SER A 113 -19.95 6.55 0.51
N ASP A 114 -20.92 6.22 1.37
CA ASP A 114 -21.96 5.24 1.03
C ASP A 114 -22.78 5.69 -0.19
N GLU A 115 -23.01 6.99 -0.34
CA GLU A 115 -23.71 7.57 -1.49
C GLU A 115 -22.92 7.38 -2.78
N HIS A 116 -21.65 7.75 -2.79
CA HIS A 116 -20.76 7.58 -3.96
C HIS A 116 -20.59 6.10 -4.30
N LYS A 117 -20.50 5.22 -3.31
CA LYS A 117 -20.48 3.78 -3.51
C LYS A 117 -21.72 3.30 -4.25
N ALA A 118 -22.92 3.68 -3.77
CA ALA A 118 -24.19 3.28 -4.40
C ALA A 118 -24.27 3.75 -5.86
N GLU A 119 -23.85 4.98 -6.15
CA GLU A 119 -23.80 5.50 -7.51
C GLU A 119 -22.81 4.73 -8.41
N ARG A 120 -21.65 4.39 -7.86
CA ARG A 120 -20.66 3.57 -8.57
C ARG A 120 -21.21 2.19 -8.88
N GLU A 121 -21.71 1.49 -7.87
CA GLU A 121 -22.25 0.13 -8.01
C GLU A 121 -23.40 0.09 -9.03
N ALA A 122 -24.30 1.06 -9.02
CA ALA A 122 -25.37 1.16 -10.00
C ALA A 122 -24.84 1.32 -11.45
N ARG A 123 -23.82 2.16 -11.63
CA ARG A 123 -23.18 2.37 -12.93
C ARG A 123 -22.42 1.13 -13.41
N GLU A 124 -21.77 0.43 -12.51
CA GLU A 124 -20.99 -0.78 -12.83
C GLU A 124 -21.87 -1.96 -13.15
N ASN A 125 -22.96 -2.16 -12.38
CA ASN A 125 -23.96 -3.17 -12.71
C ASN A 125 -24.51 -3.01 -14.12
N LEU A 126 -24.77 -1.77 -14.54
CA LEU A 126 -25.20 -1.49 -15.90
C LEU A 126 -24.12 -1.89 -16.94
N LYS A 127 -22.85 -1.65 -16.65
CA LYS A 127 -21.75 -2.06 -17.53
C LYS A 127 -21.57 -3.59 -17.57
N ARG A 128 -21.75 -4.28 -16.44
CA ARG A 128 -21.71 -5.75 -16.37
C ARG A 128 -22.85 -6.38 -17.18
N GLU A 129 -24.06 -5.86 -17.05
CA GLU A 129 -25.20 -6.29 -17.86
C GLU A 129 -24.94 -6.13 -19.36
N GLN A 130 -24.13 -5.15 -19.75
CA GLN A 130 -23.70 -4.92 -21.12
C GLN A 130 -22.48 -5.74 -21.53
N GLY A 131 -21.89 -6.53 -20.64
CA GLY A 131 -20.67 -7.30 -20.88
C GLY A 131 -19.39 -6.44 -21.02
N ASN A 132 -19.43 -5.21 -20.53
CA ASN A 132 -18.36 -4.21 -20.71
C ASN A 132 -17.40 -4.08 -19.51
N LEU A 133 -17.65 -4.80 -18.42
CA LEU A 133 -16.81 -4.76 -17.21
C LEU A 133 -16.53 -6.17 -16.73
N PRO A 134 -15.27 -6.55 -16.54
CA PRO A 134 -14.91 -7.77 -15.83
C PRO A 134 -15.37 -7.71 -14.36
N ASP A 135 -15.66 -8.87 -13.78
CA ASP A 135 -16.04 -8.98 -12.39
C ASP A 135 -14.79 -8.90 -11.48
N ASP A 136 -14.99 -8.36 -10.28
CA ASP A 136 -14.03 -8.40 -9.15
C ASP A 136 -12.61 -7.88 -9.43
N LEU A 137 -12.49 -6.80 -10.18
CA LEU A 137 -11.22 -6.09 -10.34
C LEU A 137 -11.12 -4.91 -9.39
N PHE A 138 -9.87 -4.60 -9.01
CA PHE A 138 -9.52 -3.47 -8.17
C PHE A 138 -8.37 -2.70 -8.82
N THR A 139 -8.37 -1.38 -8.68
CA THR A 139 -7.18 -0.58 -8.95
C THR A 139 -6.45 -0.32 -7.64
N MET A 140 -5.24 -0.81 -7.53
CA MET A 140 -4.34 -0.54 -6.43
C MET A 140 -3.28 0.46 -6.86
N ILE A 141 -3.06 1.47 -6.02
CA ILE A 141 -2.05 2.50 -6.24
C ILE A 141 -1.16 2.54 -5.03
N VAL A 142 0.13 2.42 -5.28
CA VAL A 142 1.16 2.55 -4.26
C VAL A 142 2.03 3.74 -4.64
N SER A 143 2.11 4.73 -3.77
CA SER A 143 2.90 5.94 -3.96
C SER A 143 4.01 6.01 -2.94
N VAL A 144 5.21 6.40 -3.38
CA VAL A 144 6.37 6.68 -2.52
C VAL A 144 6.64 8.17 -2.54
N ASP A 145 6.72 8.78 -1.37
CA ASP A 145 7.01 10.21 -1.27
C ASP A 145 8.42 10.52 -1.80
N ALA A 146 8.52 11.58 -2.59
CA ALA A 146 9.79 12.05 -3.16
C ALA A 146 10.81 12.44 -2.11
N TYR A 147 10.38 12.71 -0.88
CA TYR A 147 11.27 12.96 0.26
C TYR A 147 12.26 11.81 0.48
N ASN A 148 11.89 10.58 0.16
CA ASN A 148 12.75 9.41 0.25
C ASN A 148 13.79 9.28 -0.87
N LEU A 149 13.71 10.13 -1.89
CA LEU A 149 14.67 10.11 -2.99
C LEU A 149 15.91 10.93 -2.65
N LYS A 150 17.09 10.49 -3.13
CA LYS A 150 18.34 11.24 -3.00
C LYS A 150 18.19 12.65 -3.58
N HIS A 151 18.77 13.61 -2.87
CA HIS A 151 18.76 15.03 -3.25
C HIS A 151 17.37 15.69 -3.29
N ALA A 152 16.34 15.02 -2.84
CA ALA A 152 15.05 15.66 -2.64
C ALA A 152 15.17 16.73 -1.53
N VAL A 153 14.76 17.95 -1.85
CA VAL A 153 14.90 19.12 -0.98
C VAL A 153 13.62 19.40 -0.21
N THR A 154 12.89 18.43 0.16
CA THR A 154 11.59 18.50 0.80
C THR A 154 10.43 18.42 -0.19
N TYR A 155 9.44 17.72 0.15
CA TYR A 155 8.01 18.08 0.07
C TYR A 155 7.18 16.81 0.10
N TYR A 156 6.43 16.67 1.13
CA TYR A 156 5.35 15.71 1.24
C TYR A 156 4.32 15.92 0.14
N GLY A 157 3.82 14.84 -0.42
CA GLY A 157 2.76 14.88 -1.42
C GLY A 157 3.22 14.91 -2.87
N SER A 158 4.53 14.76 -3.11
CA SER A 158 5.10 14.54 -4.45
C SER A 158 5.88 13.25 -4.47
N GLY A 159 5.70 12.39 -5.47
CA GLY A 159 6.41 11.11 -5.47
C GLY A 159 6.21 10.29 -6.73
N LEU A 160 6.63 9.04 -6.64
CA LEU A 160 6.45 8.04 -7.68
C LEU A 160 5.29 7.13 -7.31
N SER A 161 4.43 6.82 -8.27
CA SER A 161 3.30 5.93 -8.06
C SER A 161 3.36 4.73 -8.99
N LEU A 162 3.07 3.55 -8.44
CA LEU A 162 2.79 2.33 -9.17
C LEU A 162 1.28 2.11 -9.15
N GLN A 163 0.68 1.98 -10.32
CA GLN A 163 -0.74 1.66 -10.46
C GLN A 163 -0.88 0.28 -11.08
N MET A 164 -1.69 -0.57 -10.46
CA MET A 164 -1.96 -1.92 -10.91
C MET A 164 -3.46 -2.19 -10.93
N VAL A 165 -3.91 -2.99 -11.89
CA VAL A 165 -5.25 -3.59 -11.85
C VAL A 165 -5.08 -5.03 -11.40
N VAL A 166 -5.74 -5.39 -10.32
CA VAL A 166 -5.62 -6.69 -9.65
C VAL A 166 -7.00 -7.29 -9.41
N SER A 167 -7.07 -8.61 -9.33
CA SER A 167 -8.28 -9.33 -8.97
C SER A 167 -8.50 -9.33 -7.45
N ARG A 168 -9.71 -9.70 -7.03
CA ARG A 168 -10.02 -9.97 -5.62
C ARG A 168 -9.11 -11.03 -5.04
N GLU A 169 -8.90 -12.13 -5.76
CA GLU A 169 -8.05 -13.24 -5.33
C GLU A 169 -6.60 -12.78 -5.06
N GLU A 170 -6.03 -11.95 -5.95
CA GLU A 170 -4.68 -11.40 -5.76
C GLU A 170 -4.61 -10.49 -4.53
N LEU A 171 -5.63 -9.67 -4.27
CA LEU A 171 -5.69 -8.86 -3.05
C LEU A 171 -5.82 -9.71 -1.78
N GLU A 172 -6.62 -10.78 -1.80
CA GLU A 172 -6.78 -11.71 -0.68
C GLU A 172 -5.48 -12.47 -0.40
N VAL A 173 -4.78 -12.92 -1.43
CA VAL A 173 -3.47 -13.57 -1.29
C VAL A 173 -2.44 -12.60 -0.70
N PHE A 174 -2.44 -11.36 -1.17
CA PHE A 174 -1.54 -10.32 -0.64
C PHE A 174 -1.86 -10.00 0.83
N LEU A 175 -3.13 -9.84 1.20
CA LEU A 175 -3.57 -9.63 2.58
C LEU A 175 -3.11 -10.76 3.49
N ASN A 176 -3.36 -12.02 3.10
CA ASN A 176 -2.91 -13.19 3.85
C ASN A 176 -1.38 -13.26 3.99
N GLY A 177 -0.66 -12.82 2.96
CA GLY A 177 0.79 -12.68 2.98
C GLY A 177 1.25 -11.66 4.03
N LEU A 178 0.63 -10.48 4.07
CA LEU A 178 0.93 -9.44 5.07
C LEU A 178 0.67 -9.91 6.50
N GLU A 179 -0.45 -10.58 6.74
CA GLU A 179 -0.79 -11.12 8.06
C GLU A 179 0.20 -12.19 8.51
N THR A 180 0.57 -13.09 7.61
CA THR A 180 1.56 -14.14 7.87
C THR A 180 2.93 -13.56 8.21
N GLU A 181 3.38 -12.59 7.41
CA GLU A 181 4.64 -11.87 7.63
C GLU A 181 4.64 -11.15 8.98
N TYR A 182 3.55 -10.46 9.31
CA TYR A 182 3.46 -9.73 10.57
C TYR A 182 3.47 -10.66 11.78
N GLN A 183 2.78 -11.80 11.73
CA GLN A 183 2.83 -12.79 12.82
C GLN A 183 4.24 -13.36 13.00
N ALA A 184 4.89 -13.77 11.92
CA ALA A 184 6.27 -14.25 11.96
C ALA A 184 7.25 -13.18 12.50
N PHE A 185 7.01 -11.91 12.15
CA PHE A 185 7.77 -10.78 12.64
C PHE A 185 7.59 -10.58 14.16
N LYS A 186 6.35 -10.59 14.65
CA LYS A 186 6.05 -10.47 16.10
C LYS A 186 6.72 -11.58 16.92
N GLU A 187 6.62 -12.81 16.45
CA GLU A 187 7.27 -13.95 17.11
C GLU A 187 8.80 -13.78 17.15
N LYS A 188 9.41 -13.40 16.03
CA LYS A 188 10.86 -13.23 15.91
C LYS A 188 11.41 -12.15 16.83
N PHE A 189 10.72 -11.03 16.95
CA PHE A 189 11.19 -9.86 17.69
C PHE A 189 10.53 -9.70 19.06
N ARG A 190 9.62 -10.60 19.45
CA ARG A 190 8.87 -10.57 20.73
C ARG A 190 8.19 -9.21 20.97
N VAL A 191 7.57 -8.67 19.92
CA VAL A 191 6.97 -7.33 19.97
C VAL A 191 5.94 -7.20 21.10
N ASP A 192 5.15 -8.25 21.33
CA ASP A 192 4.09 -8.25 22.37
C ASP A 192 4.69 -8.15 23.80
N GLU A 193 5.90 -8.70 24.05
CA GLU A 193 6.58 -8.59 25.34
C GLU A 193 7.09 -7.16 25.63
N TRP A 194 7.26 -6.36 24.57
CA TRP A 194 7.72 -4.98 24.67
C TRP A 194 6.57 -4.04 25.08
N GLN A 195 5.37 -4.27 24.60
CA GLN A 195 4.17 -3.48 24.91
C GLN A 195 3.70 -3.68 26.37
N GLU A 196 4.01 -4.82 26.99
CA GLU A 196 3.66 -5.08 28.40
C GLU A 196 4.62 -4.40 29.41
N ASN A 197 5.75 -3.84 28.96
CA ASN A 197 6.79 -3.26 29.81
C ASN A 197 6.88 -1.73 29.76
N GLU A 198 6.01 -1.05 29.02
CA GLU A 198 5.79 0.39 29.03
C GLU A 198 4.55 0.76 29.85
#